data_6a8f60f2cb7eac466643a9396f13a8bc
#
_entry.id   6a8f60f2cb7eac466643a9396f13a8bc
#
_cell.length_a   1.000
_cell.length_b   1.000
_cell.length_c   1.000
_cell.angle_alpha   90.00
_cell.angle_beta   90.00
_cell.angle_gamma   90.00
#
_symmetry.space_group_name_H-M   'P 1'
#
loop_
_entity.id
_entity.type
_entity.pdbx_description
1 polymer ?
#
loop_
_entity_poly.entity_id
_entity_poly.type
_entity_poly.pdbx_seq_one_letter_code
_entity_poly.pdbx_strand_id
1 'polypeptide(L)'
;MKQKRIPLVGEQYLVPFILITSLFFLWGFAHAILDVLNKHFQELLDITKAHSAFIQAMMYMGYFVMAVPAGLFISRFGYRRGVVFGLLLYGIGSLLFIPGQYYLSFNMFLFALFVIGCGLTFLETAANPYATELGAKETAASRLNFAQSFNGLGCICAPVLAGLLLFSEDGSGSAGNVALPYVGMGIVVLLVALVFSKIKLPEIEHRAEVDEAGHEIGLCSHKLFIFGLLALFAYEIGEISINSFFINYVVEQGWMNAREASLVLSFGGLGLFMLGRFAGSWIMGRVRAEKMLLVCATGTVVTTLVVLLDVGMVSLVALLCGYAFEAIMFPTIFALSLRGLGNHTKRASSFLMMSPVGGVVGPLLMGLVADYTTMVMAFIVPLAAYCVVWCYARKMLSVVRKAQ
;
A
#
# COMPACT_ATOMS: atom_id res chain seq x y z
N MET A 1 38.42 -17.07 -2.50
CA MET A 1 37.68 -17.07 -3.77
C MET A 1 36.71 -15.88 -3.75
N LYS A 2 36.86 -14.91 -4.65
CA LYS A 2 35.89 -13.80 -4.80
C LYS A 2 34.57 -14.39 -5.26
N GLN A 3 33.54 -14.40 -4.43
CA GLN A 3 32.19 -14.75 -4.84
C GLN A 3 31.79 -13.91 -6.05
N LYS A 4 31.56 -14.53 -7.20
CA LYS A 4 31.10 -13.87 -8.42
C LYS A 4 29.76 -13.22 -8.09
N ARG A 5 29.69 -11.88 -8.07
CA ARG A 5 28.44 -11.16 -7.79
C ARG A 5 27.42 -11.54 -8.86
N ILE A 6 26.35 -12.23 -8.46
CA ILE A 6 25.24 -12.54 -9.33
C ILE A 6 24.55 -11.21 -9.67
N PRO A 7 24.37 -10.87 -10.97
CA PRO A 7 23.71 -9.60 -11.33
C PRO A 7 22.27 -9.61 -10.85
N LEU A 8 21.77 -8.43 -10.46
CA LEU A 8 20.38 -8.25 -9.99
C LEU A 8 19.39 -8.69 -11.08
N VAL A 9 19.67 -8.32 -12.33
CA VAL A 9 18.86 -8.62 -13.53
C VAL A 9 19.82 -9.04 -14.63
N GLY A 10 19.45 -10.07 -15.42
CA GLY A 10 20.18 -10.43 -16.61
C GLY A 10 20.00 -9.38 -17.72
N GLU A 11 21.01 -9.16 -18.55
CA GLU A 11 20.97 -8.13 -19.61
C GLU A 11 19.73 -8.24 -20.50
N GLN A 12 19.30 -9.45 -20.82
CA GLN A 12 18.10 -9.73 -21.60
C GLN A 12 16.79 -9.34 -20.93
N TYR A 13 16.77 -9.18 -19.60
CA TYR A 13 15.60 -8.82 -18.81
C TYR A 13 15.60 -7.37 -18.36
N LEU A 14 16.63 -6.58 -18.69
CA LEU A 14 16.77 -5.21 -18.22
C LEU A 14 15.59 -4.32 -18.62
N VAL A 15 15.18 -4.38 -19.90
CA VAL A 15 14.04 -3.58 -20.41
C VAL A 15 12.72 -4.03 -19.76
N PRO A 16 12.36 -5.32 -19.73
CA PRO A 16 11.18 -5.78 -18.99
C PRO A 16 11.19 -5.35 -17.51
N PHE A 17 12.35 -5.40 -16.85
CA PHE A 17 12.47 -5.03 -15.45
C PHE A 17 12.27 -3.52 -15.21
N ILE A 18 12.84 -2.65 -16.06
CA ILE A 18 12.63 -1.19 -15.99
C ILE A 18 11.14 -0.88 -16.16
N LEU A 19 10.49 -1.50 -17.13
CA LEU A 19 9.06 -1.30 -17.38
C LEU A 19 8.20 -1.73 -16.20
N ILE A 20 8.46 -2.93 -15.65
CA ILE A 20 7.74 -3.40 -14.46
C ILE A 20 7.99 -2.48 -13.26
N THR A 21 9.23 -2.04 -13.08
CA THR A 21 9.59 -1.12 -12.01
C THR A 21 8.85 0.21 -12.11
N SER A 22 8.59 0.72 -13.33
CA SER A 22 7.79 1.93 -13.53
C SER A 22 6.33 1.77 -13.08
N LEU A 23 5.77 0.54 -13.14
CA LEU A 23 4.42 0.27 -12.63
C LEU A 23 4.33 0.44 -11.12
N PHE A 24 5.39 0.09 -10.38
CA PHE A 24 5.44 0.29 -8.93
C PHE A 24 5.41 1.78 -8.57
N PHE A 25 6.07 2.64 -9.36
CA PHE A 25 5.97 4.09 -9.19
C PHE A 25 4.53 4.59 -9.39
N LEU A 26 3.88 4.20 -10.49
CA LEU A 26 2.50 4.58 -10.79
C LEU A 26 1.53 4.08 -9.72
N TRP A 27 1.76 2.89 -9.20
CA TRP A 27 0.97 2.32 -8.13
C TRP A 27 1.12 3.12 -6.83
N GLY A 28 2.36 3.39 -6.39
CA GLY A 28 2.61 4.21 -5.19
C GLY A 28 2.02 5.61 -5.31
N PHE A 29 2.13 6.22 -6.48
CA PHE A 29 1.54 7.53 -6.76
C PHE A 29 0.01 7.51 -6.61
N ALA A 30 -0.67 6.49 -7.17
CA ALA A 30 -2.12 6.37 -7.08
C ALA A 30 -2.62 6.17 -5.65
N HIS A 31 -1.87 5.48 -4.80
CA HIS A 31 -2.22 5.30 -3.40
C HIS A 31 -2.04 6.58 -2.59
N ALA A 32 -0.88 7.20 -2.67
CA ALA A 32 -0.55 8.32 -1.81
C ALA A 32 -1.29 9.63 -2.18
N ILE A 33 -1.78 9.77 -3.41
CA ILE A 33 -2.61 10.93 -3.78
C ILE A 33 -3.95 10.93 -3.05
N LEU A 34 -4.49 9.76 -2.66
CA LEU A 34 -5.75 9.64 -1.93
C LEU A 34 -5.70 10.32 -0.57
N ASP A 35 -4.54 10.34 0.07
CA ASP A 35 -4.38 10.90 1.41
C ASP A 35 -4.58 12.42 1.40
N VAL A 36 -4.11 13.07 0.33
CA VAL A 36 -4.34 14.51 0.12
C VAL A 36 -5.77 14.78 -0.34
N LEU A 37 -6.31 13.90 -1.20
CA LEU A 37 -7.65 14.02 -1.74
C LEU A 37 -8.72 13.93 -0.64
N ASN A 38 -8.49 13.13 0.40
CA ASN A 38 -9.37 13.01 1.55
C ASN A 38 -9.67 14.39 2.18
N LYS A 39 -8.62 15.14 2.52
CA LYS A 39 -8.76 16.48 3.10
C LYS A 39 -9.38 17.48 2.11
N HIS A 40 -8.95 17.44 0.85
CA HIS A 40 -9.46 18.33 -0.20
C HIS A 40 -10.97 18.18 -0.39
N PHE A 41 -11.52 16.97 -0.43
CA PHE A 41 -12.97 16.76 -0.58
C PHE A 41 -13.76 17.18 0.66
N GLN A 42 -13.20 17.07 1.87
CA GLN A 42 -13.86 17.61 3.05
C GLN A 42 -14.07 19.12 2.92
N GLU A 43 -13.09 19.84 2.40
CA GLU A 43 -13.14 21.30 2.21
C GLU A 43 -14.01 21.69 1.00
N LEU A 44 -13.89 20.97 -0.12
CA LEU A 44 -14.61 21.30 -1.37
C LEU A 44 -16.11 21.01 -1.31
N LEU A 45 -16.50 19.91 -0.66
CA LEU A 45 -17.88 19.40 -0.66
C LEU A 45 -18.58 19.51 0.71
N ASP A 46 -17.90 20.09 1.71
CA ASP A 46 -18.40 20.25 3.09
C ASP A 46 -18.94 18.91 3.66
N ILE A 47 -18.16 17.83 3.48
CA ILE A 47 -18.50 16.49 3.95
C ILE A 47 -17.77 16.12 5.23
N THR A 48 -18.38 15.22 6.03
CA THR A 48 -17.78 14.75 7.29
C THR A 48 -16.54 13.89 7.04
N LYS A 49 -15.70 13.69 8.08
CA LYS A 49 -14.53 12.81 8.01
C LYS A 49 -14.90 11.37 7.72
N ALA A 50 -15.99 10.87 8.33
CA ALA A 50 -16.51 9.53 8.03
C ALA A 50 -16.95 9.41 6.56
N HIS A 51 -17.57 10.44 6.02
CA HIS A 51 -18.00 10.45 4.61
C HIS A 51 -16.80 10.50 3.65
N SER A 52 -15.78 11.29 3.95
CA SER A 52 -14.57 11.37 3.14
C SER A 52 -13.76 10.05 3.14
N ALA A 53 -13.88 9.23 4.19
CA ALA A 53 -13.23 7.93 4.26
C ALA A 53 -13.70 6.94 3.18
N PHE A 54 -14.87 7.19 2.54
CA PHE A 54 -15.31 6.42 1.36
C PHE A 54 -14.34 6.54 0.18
N ILE A 55 -13.50 7.56 0.12
CA ILE A 55 -12.44 7.72 -0.88
C ILE A 55 -11.49 6.50 -0.83
N GLN A 56 -10.96 6.22 0.36
CA GLN A 56 -10.10 5.04 0.58
C GLN A 56 -10.91 3.75 0.43
N ALA A 57 -12.10 3.70 1.00
CA ALA A 57 -12.96 2.54 0.96
C ALA A 57 -13.25 2.06 -0.46
N MET A 58 -13.58 2.96 -1.39
CA MET A 58 -13.91 2.60 -2.77
C MET A 58 -12.70 2.11 -3.55
N MET A 59 -11.53 2.70 -3.33
CA MET A 59 -10.29 2.22 -3.94
C MET A 59 -9.98 0.79 -3.49
N TYR A 60 -9.97 0.53 -2.17
CA TYR A 60 -9.66 -0.78 -1.61
C TYR A 60 -10.78 -1.80 -1.81
N MET A 61 -12.03 -1.36 -2.00
CA MET A 61 -13.11 -2.23 -2.45
C MET A 61 -12.84 -2.77 -3.86
N GLY A 62 -12.24 -1.95 -4.75
CA GLY A 62 -11.75 -2.40 -6.05
C GLY A 62 -10.73 -3.55 -5.92
N TYR A 63 -9.81 -3.44 -4.97
CA TYR A 63 -8.86 -4.51 -4.65
C TYR A 63 -9.56 -5.78 -4.20
N PHE A 64 -10.48 -5.68 -3.27
CA PHE A 64 -11.21 -6.83 -2.74
C PHE A 64 -11.99 -7.57 -3.82
N VAL A 65 -12.76 -6.84 -4.62
CA VAL A 65 -13.61 -7.40 -5.67
C VAL A 65 -12.79 -8.01 -6.80
N MET A 66 -11.67 -7.37 -7.17
CA MET A 66 -10.87 -7.79 -8.33
C MET A 66 -9.71 -8.73 -8.01
N ALA A 67 -9.38 -9.00 -6.74
CA ALA A 67 -8.25 -9.86 -6.38
C ALA A 67 -8.32 -11.26 -7.04
N VAL A 68 -9.46 -11.94 -6.91
CA VAL A 68 -9.66 -13.27 -7.52
C VAL A 68 -9.82 -13.19 -9.04
N PRO A 69 -10.69 -12.32 -9.60
CA PRO A 69 -10.80 -12.16 -11.06
C PRO A 69 -9.49 -11.81 -11.75
N ALA A 70 -8.65 -10.94 -11.17
CA ALA A 70 -7.35 -10.59 -11.72
C ALA A 70 -6.41 -11.80 -11.79
N GLY A 71 -6.32 -12.59 -10.72
CA GLY A 71 -5.53 -13.81 -10.70
C GLY A 71 -5.97 -14.83 -11.75
N LEU A 72 -7.28 -15.05 -11.89
CA LEU A 72 -7.84 -15.95 -12.92
C LEU A 72 -7.59 -15.43 -14.34
N PHE A 73 -7.74 -14.13 -14.54
CA PHE A 73 -7.46 -13.52 -15.85
C PHE A 73 -5.99 -13.67 -16.24
N ILE A 74 -5.06 -13.37 -15.31
CA ILE A 74 -3.62 -13.44 -15.54
C ILE A 74 -3.18 -14.90 -15.80
N SER A 75 -3.75 -15.86 -15.06
CA SER A 75 -3.44 -17.28 -15.27
C SER A 75 -3.87 -17.78 -16.63
N ARG A 76 -4.98 -17.26 -17.18
CA ARG A 76 -5.52 -17.67 -18.50
C ARG A 76 -4.90 -16.92 -19.67
N PHE A 77 -4.63 -15.62 -19.51
CA PHE A 77 -4.24 -14.73 -20.61
C PHE A 77 -2.79 -14.24 -20.54
N GLY A 78 -2.07 -14.57 -19.46
CA GLY A 78 -0.68 -14.21 -19.24
C GLY A 78 -0.50 -12.82 -18.60
N TYR A 79 0.70 -12.58 -18.08
CA TYR A 79 1.05 -11.36 -17.34
C TYR A 79 0.90 -10.08 -18.17
N ARG A 80 1.37 -10.09 -19.42
CA ARG A 80 1.32 -8.92 -20.31
C ARG A 80 -0.10 -8.40 -20.50
N ARG A 81 -1.07 -9.30 -20.80
CA ARG A 81 -2.48 -8.91 -20.99
C ARG A 81 -3.08 -8.42 -19.68
N GLY A 82 -2.71 -9.04 -18.54
CA GLY A 82 -3.12 -8.58 -17.22
C GLY A 82 -2.65 -7.15 -16.93
N VAL A 83 -1.38 -6.84 -17.19
CA VAL A 83 -0.81 -5.49 -17.02
C VAL A 83 -1.52 -4.48 -17.93
N VAL A 84 -1.68 -4.78 -19.22
CA VAL A 84 -2.37 -3.86 -20.15
C VAL A 84 -3.80 -3.61 -19.73
N PHE A 85 -4.54 -4.64 -19.32
CA PHE A 85 -5.92 -4.48 -18.86
C PHE A 85 -5.99 -3.66 -17.56
N GLY A 86 -5.08 -3.90 -16.61
CA GLY A 86 -4.97 -3.09 -15.39
C GLY A 86 -4.67 -1.62 -15.67
N LEU A 87 -3.73 -1.32 -16.57
CA LEU A 87 -3.41 0.04 -16.97
C LEU A 87 -4.59 0.72 -17.69
N LEU A 88 -5.35 0.00 -18.51
CA LEU A 88 -6.55 0.55 -19.16
C LEU A 88 -7.62 0.91 -18.12
N LEU A 89 -7.90 0.05 -17.16
CA LEU A 89 -8.84 0.35 -16.07
C LEU A 89 -8.36 1.55 -15.25
N TYR A 90 -7.07 1.61 -14.90
CA TYR A 90 -6.49 2.72 -14.16
C TYR A 90 -6.61 4.03 -14.96
N GLY A 91 -6.25 4.04 -16.25
CA GLY A 91 -6.36 5.20 -17.11
C GLY A 91 -7.80 5.69 -17.30
N ILE A 92 -8.74 4.77 -17.57
CA ILE A 92 -10.18 5.08 -17.69
C ILE A 92 -10.71 5.64 -16.38
N GLY A 93 -10.41 5.00 -15.25
CA GLY A 93 -10.80 5.48 -13.92
C GLY A 93 -10.28 6.89 -13.64
N SER A 94 -9.03 7.19 -14.02
CA SER A 94 -8.46 8.54 -13.90
C SER A 94 -9.17 9.57 -14.77
N LEU A 95 -9.57 9.24 -16.00
CA LEU A 95 -10.32 10.14 -16.87
C LEU A 95 -11.77 10.36 -16.42
N LEU A 96 -12.35 9.45 -15.64
CA LEU A 96 -13.69 9.64 -15.03
C LEU A 96 -13.72 10.76 -13.99
N PHE A 97 -12.56 11.29 -13.57
CA PHE A 97 -12.52 12.50 -12.76
C PHE A 97 -12.99 13.75 -13.52
N ILE A 98 -12.90 13.77 -14.86
CA ILE A 98 -13.40 14.88 -15.69
C ILE A 98 -14.90 15.09 -15.49
N PRO A 99 -15.78 14.11 -15.78
CA PRO A 99 -17.21 14.29 -15.52
C PRO A 99 -17.52 14.42 -14.02
N GLY A 100 -16.73 13.78 -13.13
CA GLY A 100 -16.85 13.97 -11.67
C GLY A 100 -16.69 15.44 -11.28
N GLN A 101 -15.70 16.13 -11.82
CA GLN A 101 -15.44 17.56 -11.60
C GLN A 101 -16.54 18.43 -12.24
N TYR A 102 -16.97 18.09 -13.46
CA TYR A 102 -18.00 18.85 -14.17
C TYR A 102 -19.34 18.87 -13.42
N TYR A 103 -19.76 17.72 -12.87
CA TYR A 103 -21.01 17.58 -12.12
C TYR A 103 -20.84 17.81 -10.61
N LEU A 104 -19.60 18.04 -10.10
CA LEU A 104 -19.25 18.11 -8.68
C LEU A 104 -19.85 16.95 -7.88
N SER A 105 -19.83 15.74 -8.45
CA SER A 105 -20.47 14.56 -7.89
C SER A 105 -19.49 13.69 -7.11
N PHE A 106 -19.64 13.65 -5.79
CA PHE A 106 -18.83 12.78 -4.93
C PHE A 106 -18.94 11.31 -5.33
N ASN A 107 -20.15 10.84 -5.66
CA ASN A 107 -20.37 9.46 -6.10
C ASN A 107 -19.63 9.11 -7.40
N MET A 108 -19.50 10.06 -8.32
CA MET A 108 -18.71 9.86 -9.54
C MET A 108 -17.22 9.74 -9.25
N PHE A 109 -16.70 10.54 -8.32
CA PHE A 109 -15.33 10.40 -7.86
C PHE A 109 -15.09 9.05 -7.18
N LEU A 110 -16.01 8.61 -6.33
CA LEU A 110 -15.94 7.29 -5.69
C LEU A 110 -15.94 6.15 -6.71
N PHE A 111 -16.79 6.22 -7.73
CA PHE A 111 -16.82 5.23 -8.81
C PHE A 111 -15.52 5.25 -9.62
N ALA A 112 -14.98 6.42 -9.92
CA ALA A 112 -13.70 6.56 -10.60
C ALA A 112 -12.56 5.90 -9.81
N LEU A 113 -12.50 6.12 -8.49
CA LEU A 113 -11.54 5.49 -7.58
C LEU A 113 -11.69 3.97 -7.51
N PHE A 114 -12.92 3.47 -7.48
CA PHE A 114 -13.20 2.04 -7.55
C PHE A 114 -12.62 1.42 -8.83
N VAL A 115 -12.82 2.06 -9.99
CA VAL A 115 -12.28 1.60 -11.28
C VAL A 115 -10.74 1.64 -11.28
N ILE A 116 -10.14 2.68 -10.70
CA ILE A 116 -8.68 2.76 -10.50
C ILE A 116 -8.22 1.59 -9.62
N GLY A 117 -8.86 1.34 -8.48
CA GLY A 117 -8.55 0.24 -7.57
C GLY A 117 -8.60 -1.13 -8.26
N CYS A 118 -9.62 -1.36 -9.10
CA CYS A 118 -9.68 -2.56 -9.94
C CYS A 118 -8.46 -2.69 -10.86
N GLY A 119 -8.03 -1.59 -11.50
CA GLY A 119 -6.85 -1.55 -12.36
C GLY A 119 -5.57 -1.86 -11.59
N LEU A 120 -5.38 -1.22 -10.45
CA LEU A 120 -4.20 -1.41 -9.60
C LEU A 120 -4.08 -2.86 -9.09
N THR A 121 -5.20 -3.51 -8.78
CA THR A 121 -5.23 -4.94 -8.39
C THR A 121 -4.64 -5.83 -9.49
N PHE A 122 -4.99 -5.59 -10.75
CA PHE A 122 -4.38 -6.30 -11.88
C PHE A 122 -2.87 -6.05 -11.98
N LEU A 123 -2.45 -4.79 -11.79
CA LEU A 123 -1.03 -4.43 -11.87
C LEU A 123 -0.23 -5.11 -10.76
N GLU A 124 -0.72 -5.09 -9.53
CA GLU A 124 -0.02 -5.68 -8.40
C GLU A 124 0.04 -7.21 -8.49
N THR A 125 -1.07 -7.85 -8.85
CA THR A 125 -1.14 -9.31 -9.05
C THR A 125 -0.20 -9.78 -10.16
N ALA A 126 0.07 -8.94 -11.17
CA ALA A 126 0.98 -9.26 -12.25
C ALA A 126 2.44 -8.87 -11.94
N ALA A 127 2.69 -7.65 -11.45
CA ALA A 127 4.02 -7.07 -11.35
C ALA A 127 4.89 -7.72 -10.26
N ASN A 128 4.30 -8.05 -9.10
CA ASN A 128 5.04 -8.65 -7.97
C ASN A 128 5.70 -9.98 -8.35
N PRO A 129 4.96 -11.02 -8.80
CA PRO A 129 5.59 -12.27 -9.20
C PRO A 129 6.49 -12.10 -10.43
N TYR A 130 6.10 -11.26 -11.39
CA TYR A 130 6.90 -11.04 -12.58
C TYR A 130 8.27 -10.44 -12.26
N ALA A 131 8.36 -9.47 -11.35
CA ALA A 131 9.63 -8.90 -10.91
C ALA A 131 10.56 -9.95 -10.27
N THR A 132 10.00 -10.96 -9.56
CA THR A 132 10.80 -12.03 -8.94
C THR A 132 11.36 -13.02 -9.96
N GLU A 133 10.75 -13.15 -11.13
CA GLU A 133 11.13 -14.12 -12.16
C GLU A 133 12.10 -13.58 -13.22
N LEU A 134 12.35 -12.27 -13.25
CA LEU A 134 13.23 -11.62 -14.27
C LEU A 134 14.73 -11.78 -13.99
N GLY A 135 15.18 -12.94 -13.52
CA GLY A 135 16.59 -13.23 -13.26
C GLY A 135 16.80 -14.42 -12.34
N ALA A 136 17.97 -14.51 -11.72
CA ALA A 136 18.33 -15.62 -10.83
C ALA A 136 17.42 -15.68 -9.60
N LYS A 137 17.07 -16.89 -9.14
CA LYS A 137 16.23 -17.10 -7.95
C LYS A 137 16.83 -16.49 -6.67
N GLU A 138 18.16 -16.52 -6.55
CA GLU A 138 18.92 -16.00 -5.43
C GLU A 138 18.77 -14.48 -5.27
N THR A 139 18.51 -13.75 -6.35
CA THR A 139 18.34 -12.29 -6.33
C THR A 139 16.87 -11.85 -6.41
N ALA A 140 15.92 -12.78 -6.40
CA ALA A 140 14.48 -12.48 -6.57
C ALA A 140 13.96 -11.48 -5.51
N ALA A 141 14.27 -11.69 -4.22
CA ALA A 141 13.89 -10.78 -3.15
C ALA A 141 14.50 -9.38 -3.31
N SER A 142 15.78 -9.30 -3.71
CA SER A 142 16.45 -8.02 -3.96
C SER A 142 15.83 -7.27 -5.14
N ARG A 143 15.42 -7.98 -6.21
CA ARG A 143 14.72 -7.38 -7.35
C ARG A 143 13.39 -6.80 -6.95
N LEU A 144 12.59 -7.55 -6.19
CA LEU A 144 11.28 -7.07 -5.72
C LEU A 144 11.45 -5.85 -4.79
N ASN A 145 12.39 -5.90 -3.85
CA ASN A 145 12.68 -4.77 -2.97
C ASN A 145 13.14 -3.53 -3.73
N PHE A 146 13.96 -3.70 -4.78
CA PHE A 146 14.37 -2.61 -5.64
C PHE A 146 13.16 -2.00 -6.38
N ALA A 147 12.28 -2.82 -6.96
CA ALA A 147 11.06 -2.34 -7.61
C ALA A 147 10.12 -1.62 -6.62
N GLN A 148 9.96 -2.15 -5.40
CA GLN A 148 9.18 -1.53 -4.33
C GLN A 148 9.76 -0.18 -3.86
N SER A 149 11.05 0.07 -4.05
CA SER A 149 11.64 1.39 -3.76
C SER A 149 11.10 2.48 -4.68
N PHE A 150 10.77 2.14 -5.94
CA PHE A 150 10.10 3.06 -6.87
C PHE A 150 8.64 3.31 -6.49
N ASN A 151 7.96 2.34 -5.88
CA ASN A 151 6.68 2.59 -5.25
C ASN A 151 6.79 3.67 -4.17
N GLY A 152 7.77 3.57 -3.27
CA GLY A 152 8.03 4.59 -2.27
C GLY A 152 8.32 5.98 -2.87
N LEU A 153 9.04 6.04 -4.00
CA LEU A 153 9.25 7.30 -4.72
C LEU A 153 7.92 7.87 -5.25
N GLY A 154 7.06 7.03 -5.81
CA GLY A 154 5.70 7.43 -6.22
C GLY A 154 4.88 7.98 -5.06
N CYS A 155 4.94 7.33 -3.90
CA CYS A 155 4.29 7.78 -2.67
C CYS A 155 4.77 9.16 -2.20
N ILE A 156 6.05 9.48 -2.36
CA ILE A 156 6.58 10.80 -2.01
C ILE A 156 6.13 11.87 -3.03
N CYS A 157 6.17 11.56 -4.32
CA CYS A 157 5.82 12.51 -5.37
C CYS A 157 4.34 12.90 -5.35
N ALA A 158 3.44 11.98 -5.01
CA ALA A 158 2.00 12.20 -5.10
C ALA A 158 1.48 13.31 -4.17
N PRO A 159 1.75 13.31 -2.84
CA PRO A 159 1.29 14.37 -1.97
C PRO A 159 1.95 15.72 -2.27
N VAL A 160 3.20 15.74 -2.75
CA VAL A 160 3.85 16.99 -3.20
C VAL A 160 3.06 17.60 -4.35
N LEU A 161 2.83 16.83 -5.41
CA LEU A 161 2.09 17.33 -6.58
C LEU A 161 0.64 17.66 -6.23
N ALA A 162 -0.04 16.81 -5.47
CA ALA A 162 -1.42 17.07 -5.06
C ALA A 162 -1.51 18.28 -4.13
N GLY A 163 -0.62 18.43 -3.16
CA GLY A 163 -0.57 19.58 -2.26
C GLY A 163 -0.37 20.91 -3.01
N LEU A 164 0.48 20.92 -4.05
CA LEU A 164 0.73 22.09 -4.86
C LEU A 164 -0.42 22.43 -5.82
N LEU A 165 -1.16 21.42 -6.30
CA LEU A 165 -2.21 21.59 -7.31
C LEU A 165 -3.61 21.80 -6.70
N LEU A 166 -3.87 21.26 -5.52
CA LEU A 166 -5.20 21.20 -4.92
C LEU A 166 -5.42 22.26 -3.83
N PHE A 167 -4.37 22.74 -3.17
CA PHE A 167 -4.49 23.75 -2.11
C PHE A 167 -3.91 25.10 -2.55
N SER A 168 -4.60 26.19 -2.21
CA SER A 168 -4.13 27.56 -2.49
C SER A 168 -2.97 27.94 -1.56
N GLU A 169 -2.10 28.87 -2.00
CA GLU A 169 -0.97 29.37 -1.20
C GLU A 169 -1.41 30.11 0.05
N ASP A 170 -2.54 30.83 -0.03
CA ASP A 170 -3.06 31.67 1.04
C ASP A 170 -3.82 30.89 2.11
N GLY A 171 -3.91 29.55 2.03
CA GLY A 171 -4.66 28.73 2.98
C GLY A 171 -6.19 29.00 2.99
N SER A 172 -6.70 29.77 2.03
CA SER A 172 -8.10 30.23 1.97
C SER A 172 -9.09 29.20 1.38
N GLY A 173 -8.73 27.92 1.43
CA GLY A 173 -9.59 26.84 0.94
C GLY A 173 -9.12 26.24 -0.38
N SER A 174 -9.80 25.20 -0.80
CA SER A 174 -9.46 24.42 -1.98
C SER A 174 -10.01 25.07 -3.25
N ALA A 175 -9.18 25.79 -3.99
CA ALA A 175 -9.54 26.31 -5.31
C ALA A 175 -9.17 25.36 -6.46
N GLY A 176 -8.59 24.19 -6.16
CA GLY A 176 -7.98 23.31 -7.13
C GLY A 176 -8.98 22.46 -7.93
N ASN A 177 -8.64 22.24 -9.20
CA ASN A 177 -9.35 21.31 -10.06
C ASN A 177 -8.88 19.88 -9.78
N VAL A 178 -9.70 19.09 -9.07
CA VAL A 178 -9.41 17.68 -8.71
C VAL A 178 -9.12 16.81 -9.94
N ALA A 179 -9.75 17.10 -11.08
CA ALA A 179 -9.55 16.34 -12.30
C ALA A 179 -8.13 16.51 -12.86
N LEU A 180 -7.48 17.66 -12.65
CA LEU A 180 -6.20 17.98 -13.29
C LEU A 180 -5.09 16.94 -12.99
N PRO A 181 -4.76 16.61 -11.73
CA PRO A 181 -3.73 15.60 -11.43
C PRO A 181 -4.12 14.21 -11.92
N TYR A 182 -5.41 13.86 -11.86
CA TYR A 182 -5.88 12.55 -12.33
C TYR A 182 -5.89 12.44 -13.86
N VAL A 183 -6.22 13.48 -14.59
CA VAL A 183 -6.12 13.50 -16.06
C VAL A 183 -4.67 13.36 -16.50
N GLY A 184 -3.75 14.10 -15.87
CA GLY A 184 -2.32 13.96 -16.14
C GLY A 184 -1.84 12.54 -15.91
N MET A 185 -2.20 11.95 -14.77
CA MET A 185 -1.89 10.57 -14.43
C MET A 185 -2.53 9.59 -15.43
N GLY A 186 -3.79 9.77 -15.79
CA GLY A 186 -4.51 8.94 -16.76
C GLY A 186 -3.82 8.91 -18.12
N ILE A 187 -3.38 10.08 -18.62
CA ILE A 187 -2.64 10.17 -19.88
C ILE A 187 -1.34 9.40 -19.80
N VAL A 188 -0.54 9.58 -18.73
CA VAL A 188 0.73 8.85 -18.53
C VAL A 188 0.47 7.34 -18.49
N VAL A 189 -0.51 6.88 -17.73
CA VAL A 189 -0.86 5.46 -17.58
C VAL A 189 -1.30 4.84 -18.90
N LEU A 190 -2.10 5.54 -19.71
CA LEU A 190 -2.54 5.07 -21.03
C LEU A 190 -1.39 5.02 -22.04
N LEU A 191 -0.44 5.96 -21.98
CA LEU A 191 0.78 5.90 -22.78
C LEU A 191 1.64 4.68 -22.38
N VAL A 192 1.77 4.41 -21.07
CA VAL A 192 2.45 3.21 -20.58
C VAL A 192 1.71 1.94 -21.04
N ALA A 193 0.37 1.92 -21.02
CA ALA A 193 -0.42 0.81 -21.56
C ALA A 193 -0.12 0.55 -23.04
N LEU A 194 -0.02 1.61 -23.83
CA LEU A 194 0.34 1.53 -25.24
C LEU A 194 1.74 0.91 -25.43
N VAL A 195 2.72 1.31 -24.62
CA VAL A 195 4.07 0.76 -24.64
C VAL A 195 4.02 -0.74 -24.30
N PHE A 196 3.36 -1.13 -23.20
CA PHE A 196 3.22 -2.54 -22.81
C PHE A 196 2.46 -3.38 -23.84
N SER A 197 1.52 -2.80 -24.58
CA SER A 197 0.79 -3.50 -25.64
C SER A 197 1.68 -3.89 -26.83
N LYS A 198 2.78 -3.17 -27.07
CA LYS A 198 3.70 -3.39 -28.19
C LYS A 198 4.92 -4.22 -27.84
N ILE A 199 5.31 -4.26 -26.57
CA ILE A 199 6.51 -4.98 -26.12
C ILE A 199 6.18 -6.45 -25.87
N LYS A 200 7.06 -7.35 -26.32
CA LYS A 200 7.00 -8.77 -25.96
C LYS A 200 7.66 -8.95 -24.59
N LEU A 201 6.86 -9.19 -23.58
CA LEU A 201 7.37 -9.63 -22.28
C LEU A 201 7.64 -11.14 -22.33
N PRO A 202 8.77 -11.61 -21.77
CA PRO A 202 9.00 -13.06 -21.61
C PRO A 202 7.84 -13.71 -20.85
N GLU A 203 7.26 -14.77 -21.38
CA GLU A 203 6.24 -15.55 -20.68
C GLU A 203 6.92 -16.41 -19.62
N ILE A 204 6.38 -16.37 -18.41
CA ILE A 204 6.84 -17.19 -17.30
C ILE A 204 5.95 -18.42 -17.26
N GLU A 205 6.49 -19.56 -17.75
CA GLU A 205 5.82 -20.84 -17.62
C GLU A 205 5.83 -21.29 -16.16
N HIS A 206 4.71 -21.20 -15.49
CA HIS A 206 4.50 -21.90 -14.23
C HIS A 206 4.24 -23.38 -14.55
N ARG A 207 5.26 -24.22 -14.46
CA ARG A 207 5.06 -25.67 -14.34
C ARG A 207 4.28 -25.92 -13.05
N ALA A 208 3.04 -26.37 -13.18
CA ALA A 208 2.30 -26.92 -12.07
C ALA A 208 3.08 -28.16 -11.59
N GLU A 209 3.73 -28.07 -10.45
CA GLU A 209 4.20 -29.24 -9.73
C GLU A 209 2.96 -29.96 -9.21
N VAL A 210 2.62 -31.07 -9.84
CA VAL A 210 1.58 -31.99 -9.38
C VAL A 210 2.18 -32.81 -8.27
N ASP A 211 1.77 -32.58 -7.03
CA ASP A 211 2.16 -33.44 -5.91
C ASP A 211 1.25 -34.66 -5.77
N GLU A 212 1.94 -35.78 -5.76
CA GLU A 212 1.40 -37.07 -5.32
C GLU A 212 1.38 -37.12 -3.78
N ALA A 213 0.38 -36.59 -3.12
CA ALA A 213 0.02 -37.00 -1.75
C ALA A 213 -1.37 -36.51 -1.38
N GLY A 214 -2.32 -37.40 -1.45
CA GLY A 214 -3.67 -37.15 -0.94
C GLY A 214 -3.69 -36.99 0.56
N HIS A 215 -3.96 -35.83 1.02
CA HIS A 215 -4.81 -35.38 2.14
C HIS A 215 -4.57 -33.88 2.26
N GLU A 216 -5.46 -33.08 1.67
CA GLU A 216 -5.45 -31.63 1.83
C GLU A 216 -5.83 -31.28 3.27
N ILE A 217 -4.83 -30.98 4.09
CA ILE A 217 -5.05 -30.24 5.32
C ILE A 217 -5.50 -28.84 4.89
N GLY A 218 -6.78 -28.54 5.07
CA GLY A 218 -7.35 -27.27 4.59
C GLY A 218 -6.58 -26.07 5.16
N LEU A 219 -6.35 -25.03 4.34
CA LEU A 219 -5.59 -23.83 4.70
C LEU A 219 -6.07 -23.20 6.03
N CYS A 220 -7.35 -23.31 6.33
CA CYS A 220 -7.96 -22.84 7.58
C CYS A 220 -7.48 -23.59 8.85
N SER A 221 -6.85 -24.75 8.72
CA SER A 221 -6.29 -25.49 9.85
C SER A 221 -4.94 -24.91 10.33
N HIS A 222 -4.29 -24.10 9.52
CA HIS A 222 -3.02 -23.44 9.86
C HIS A 222 -3.26 -22.18 10.70
N LYS A 223 -3.36 -22.35 12.03
CA LYS A 223 -3.66 -21.24 12.98
C LYS A 223 -2.72 -20.04 12.84
N LEU A 224 -1.42 -20.27 12.56
CA LEU A 224 -0.44 -19.19 12.38
C LEU A 224 -0.70 -18.40 11.09
N PHE A 225 -1.14 -19.05 10.03
CA PHE A 225 -1.55 -18.40 8.79
C PHE A 225 -2.77 -17.50 9.01
N ILE A 226 -3.83 -18.03 9.65
CA ILE A 226 -5.03 -17.26 9.95
C ILE A 226 -4.70 -16.04 10.84
N PHE A 227 -3.86 -16.22 11.86
CA PHE A 227 -3.42 -15.09 12.69
C PHE A 227 -2.58 -14.08 11.88
N GLY A 228 -1.74 -14.55 10.95
CA GLY A 228 -0.99 -13.70 10.04
C GLY A 228 -1.88 -12.90 9.10
N LEU A 229 -2.94 -13.52 8.56
CA LEU A 229 -3.95 -12.84 7.73
C LEU A 229 -4.67 -11.73 8.53
N LEU A 230 -5.10 -12.04 9.76
CA LEU A 230 -5.70 -11.06 10.66
C LEU A 230 -4.73 -9.93 11.04
N ALA A 231 -3.46 -10.25 11.28
CA ALA A 231 -2.43 -9.26 11.58
C ALA A 231 -2.15 -8.35 10.39
N LEU A 232 -2.14 -8.90 9.17
CA LEU A 232 -1.93 -8.12 7.95
C LEU A 232 -3.13 -7.20 7.68
N PHE A 233 -4.35 -7.70 7.87
CA PHE A 233 -5.57 -6.90 7.79
C PHE A 233 -5.58 -5.78 8.85
N ALA A 234 -5.17 -6.07 10.10
CA ALA A 234 -5.05 -5.06 11.13
C ALA A 234 -3.96 -4.02 10.81
N TYR A 235 -2.83 -4.45 10.24
CA TYR A 235 -1.78 -3.54 9.77
C TYR A 235 -2.33 -2.51 8.76
N GLU A 236 -3.08 -2.98 7.77
CA GLU A 236 -3.72 -2.10 6.77
C GLU A 236 -4.72 -1.13 7.40
N ILE A 237 -5.49 -1.58 8.41
CA ILE A 237 -6.36 -0.68 9.19
C ILE A 237 -5.54 0.45 9.81
N GLY A 238 -4.40 0.14 10.44
CA GLY A 238 -3.57 1.13 11.10
C GLY A 238 -2.91 2.10 10.13
N GLU A 239 -2.19 1.57 9.14
CA GLU A 239 -1.43 2.35 8.15
C GLU A 239 -2.33 3.30 7.35
N ILE A 240 -3.39 2.76 6.74
CA ILE A 240 -4.26 3.55 5.85
C ILE A 240 -5.06 4.59 6.65
N SER A 241 -5.46 4.29 7.89
CA SER A 241 -6.12 5.27 8.75
C SER A 241 -5.22 6.47 9.06
N ILE A 242 -3.97 6.21 9.42
CA ILE A 242 -2.99 7.27 9.72
C ILE A 242 -2.74 8.11 8.47
N ASN A 243 -2.46 7.48 7.33
CA ASN A 243 -2.22 8.18 6.07
C ASN A 243 -3.41 9.07 5.67
N SER A 244 -4.64 8.53 5.73
CA SER A 244 -5.87 9.24 5.34
C SER A 244 -6.17 10.47 6.18
N PHE A 245 -5.79 10.45 7.46
CA PHE A 245 -6.12 11.52 8.40
C PHE A 245 -4.92 12.29 8.94
N PHE A 246 -3.73 12.06 8.43
CA PHE A 246 -2.52 12.80 8.81
C PHE A 246 -2.70 14.31 8.65
N ILE A 247 -3.16 14.75 7.47
CA ILE A 247 -3.35 16.17 7.16
C ILE A 247 -4.43 16.76 8.08
N ASN A 248 -5.55 16.04 8.29
CA ASN A 248 -6.59 16.46 9.23
C ASN A 248 -6.05 16.69 10.63
N TYR A 249 -5.30 15.72 11.16
CA TYR A 249 -4.71 15.80 12.50
C TYR A 249 -3.83 17.03 12.66
N VAL A 250 -2.91 17.23 11.72
CA VAL A 250 -1.92 18.34 11.80
C VAL A 250 -2.58 19.71 11.65
N VAL A 251 -3.58 19.83 10.75
CA VAL A 251 -4.32 21.07 10.52
C VAL A 251 -5.24 21.41 11.71
N GLU A 252 -5.93 20.42 12.28
CA GLU A 252 -6.81 20.64 13.45
C GLU A 252 -6.03 21.00 14.72
N GLN A 253 -4.78 20.57 14.84
CA GLN A 253 -3.88 21.01 15.90
C GLN A 253 -3.38 22.46 15.70
N GLY A 254 -3.68 23.08 14.56
CA GLY A 254 -3.25 24.44 14.26
C GLY A 254 -1.75 24.59 14.00
N TRP A 255 -1.02 23.52 13.74
CA TRP A 255 0.44 23.60 13.58
C TRP A 255 0.86 24.07 12.20
N MET A 256 0.08 23.76 11.17
CA MET A 256 0.35 24.15 9.79
C MET A 256 -0.92 24.05 8.91
N ASN A 257 -0.89 24.67 7.74
CA ASN A 257 -1.98 24.56 6.76
C ASN A 257 -1.93 23.21 5.99
N ALA A 258 -2.98 22.90 5.22
CA ALA A 258 -3.11 21.63 4.51
C ALA A 258 -2.01 21.41 3.46
N ARG A 259 -1.52 22.48 2.80
CA ARG A 259 -0.41 22.43 1.86
C ARG A 259 0.90 22.07 2.55
N GLU A 260 1.22 22.71 3.65
CA GLU A 260 2.40 22.41 4.46
C GLU A 260 2.33 21.00 5.05
N ALA A 261 1.16 20.60 5.55
CA ALA A 261 0.91 19.26 6.07
C ALA A 261 1.11 18.17 5.01
N SER A 262 0.72 18.42 3.74
CA SER A 262 0.95 17.48 2.64
C SER A 262 2.45 17.31 2.32
N LEU A 263 3.25 18.37 2.46
CA LEU A 263 4.71 18.31 2.29
C LEU A 263 5.36 17.55 3.46
N VAL A 264 4.89 17.77 4.70
CA VAL A 264 5.37 17.04 5.88
C VAL A 264 5.00 15.56 5.79
N LEU A 265 3.80 15.22 5.34
CA LEU A 265 3.42 13.83 5.05
C LEU A 265 4.38 13.20 4.04
N SER A 266 4.65 13.91 2.94
CA SER A 266 5.48 13.43 1.84
C SER A 266 6.93 13.17 2.27
N PHE A 267 7.60 14.20 2.74
CA PHE A 267 9.04 14.12 3.05
C PHE A 267 9.30 13.59 4.46
N GLY A 268 8.47 13.94 5.43
CA GLY A 268 8.56 13.45 6.80
C GLY A 268 8.03 12.02 6.94
N GLY A 269 6.74 11.81 6.73
CA GLY A 269 6.08 10.52 6.93
C GLY A 269 6.53 9.48 5.89
N LEU A 270 6.14 9.66 4.63
CA LEU A 270 6.41 8.69 3.56
C LEU A 270 7.89 8.61 3.20
N GLY A 271 8.67 9.71 3.40
CA GLY A 271 10.11 9.71 3.30
C GLY A 271 10.76 8.79 4.34
N LEU A 272 10.35 8.88 5.61
CA LEU A 272 10.80 7.99 6.69
C LEU A 272 10.35 6.55 6.46
N PHE A 273 9.15 6.34 5.93
CA PHE A 273 8.67 5.02 5.53
C PHE A 273 9.59 4.39 4.46
N MET A 274 9.93 5.12 3.42
CA MET A 274 10.84 4.65 2.39
C MET A 274 12.24 4.34 2.97
N LEU A 275 12.80 5.24 3.78
CA LEU A 275 14.10 5.02 4.44
C LEU A 275 14.04 3.83 5.39
N GLY A 276 12.93 3.67 6.12
CA GLY A 276 12.66 2.53 7.00
C GLY A 276 12.68 1.19 6.26
N ARG A 277 12.15 1.12 5.02
CA ARG A 277 12.22 -0.07 4.16
C ARG A 277 13.65 -0.44 3.80
N PHE A 278 14.47 0.53 3.39
CA PHE A 278 15.88 0.28 3.08
C PHE A 278 16.67 -0.16 4.31
N ALA A 279 16.56 0.60 5.40
CA ALA A 279 17.26 0.31 6.65
C ALA A 279 16.81 -1.03 7.24
N GLY A 280 15.51 -1.29 7.28
CA GLY A 280 14.94 -2.53 7.78
C GLY A 280 15.37 -3.75 6.97
N SER A 281 15.36 -3.64 5.64
CA SER A 281 15.85 -4.71 4.75
C SER A 281 17.33 -5.04 5.02
N TRP A 282 18.17 -4.01 5.21
CA TRP A 282 19.58 -4.18 5.54
C TRP A 282 19.80 -4.79 6.94
N ILE A 283 19.04 -4.34 7.94
CA ILE A 283 19.11 -4.86 9.31
C ILE A 283 18.64 -6.32 9.36
N MET A 284 17.58 -6.70 8.62
CA MET A 284 17.08 -8.08 8.56
C MET A 284 18.06 -9.07 7.92
N GLY A 285 19.08 -8.59 7.20
CA GLY A 285 20.21 -9.42 6.80
C GLY A 285 21.07 -9.91 7.99
N ARG A 286 20.92 -9.31 9.18
CA ARG A 286 21.68 -9.61 10.41
C ARG A 286 20.80 -9.97 11.61
N VAL A 287 19.55 -9.53 11.62
CA VAL A 287 18.58 -9.71 12.70
C VAL A 287 17.40 -10.51 12.17
N ARG A 288 16.92 -11.47 12.94
CA ARG A 288 15.78 -12.32 12.57
C ARG A 288 14.53 -11.49 12.34
N ALA A 289 13.77 -11.84 11.29
CA ALA A 289 12.57 -11.13 10.88
C ALA A 289 11.51 -11.02 11.99
N GLU A 290 11.34 -12.09 12.79
CA GLU A 290 10.38 -12.13 13.91
C GLU A 290 10.75 -11.13 15.03
N LYS A 291 12.05 -10.98 15.32
CA LYS A 291 12.53 -10.01 16.30
C LYS A 291 12.36 -8.58 15.79
N MET A 292 12.70 -8.38 14.51
CA MET A 292 12.55 -7.06 13.87
C MET A 292 11.08 -6.63 13.81
N LEU A 293 10.17 -7.56 13.45
CA LEU A 293 8.73 -7.30 13.45
C LEU A 293 8.22 -6.89 14.84
N LEU A 294 8.68 -7.58 15.91
CA LEU A 294 8.27 -7.23 17.28
C LEU A 294 8.78 -5.85 17.69
N VAL A 295 10.01 -5.49 17.34
CA VAL A 295 10.54 -4.14 17.61
C VAL A 295 9.71 -3.08 16.89
N CYS A 296 9.43 -3.29 15.61
CA CYS A 296 8.62 -2.35 14.83
C CYS A 296 7.19 -2.23 15.34
N ALA A 297 6.52 -3.37 15.63
CA ALA A 297 5.19 -3.35 16.21
C ALA A 297 5.14 -2.68 17.60
N THR A 298 6.19 -2.83 18.42
CA THR A 298 6.30 -2.10 19.69
C THR A 298 6.48 -0.61 19.43
N GLY A 299 7.31 -0.24 18.45
CA GLY A 299 7.52 1.15 18.04
C GLY A 299 6.22 1.82 17.60
N THR A 300 5.41 1.19 16.74
CA THR A 300 4.13 1.75 16.27
C THR A 300 3.12 1.90 17.42
N VAL A 301 3.02 0.93 18.35
CA VAL A 301 2.15 1.04 19.52
C VAL A 301 2.58 2.22 20.41
N VAL A 302 3.88 2.35 20.69
CA VAL A 302 4.40 3.44 21.54
C VAL A 302 4.18 4.82 20.89
N THR A 303 4.51 4.95 19.61
CA THR A 303 4.36 6.23 18.89
C THR A 303 2.89 6.64 18.79
N THR A 304 1.98 5.70 18.53
CA THR A 304 0.54 5.99 18.49
C THR A 304 -0.02 6.34 19.88
N LEU A 305 0.48 5.72 20.96
CA LEU A 305 0.14 6.11 22.32
C LEU A 305 0.59 7.55 22.63
N VAL A 306 1.78 7.97 22.19
CA VAL A 306 2.25 9.35 22.36
C VAL A 306 1.37 10.34 21.62
N VAL A 307 0.85 9.96 20.42
CA VAL A 307 -0.12 10.80 19.69
C VAL A 307 -1.42 10.96 20.49
N LEU A 308 -1.94 9.88 21.08
CA LEU A 308 -3.14 9.94 21.92
C LEU A 308 -2.98 10.74 23.23
N LEU A 309 -1.76 10.88 23.73
CA LEU A 309 -1.47 11.72 24.90
C LEU A 309 -1.48 13.23 24.59
N ASP A 310 -1.54 13.59 23.32
CA ASP A 310 -1.64 14.97 22.81
C ASP A 310 -0.59 15.94 23.42
N VAL A 311 0.68 15.55 23.32
CA VAL A 311 1.81 16.31 23.90
C VAL A 311 2.36 17.34 22.88
N GLY A 312 1.48 18.00 22.13
CA GLY A 312 1.84 19.02 21.14
C GLY A 312 2.79 18.49 20.05
N MET A 313 3.85 19.24 19.73
CA MET A 313 4.80 18.86 18.66
C MET A 313 5.52 17.52 18.90
N VAL A 314 5.60 17.03 20.15
CA VAL A 314 6.14 15.69 20.45
C VAL A 314 5.25 14.61 19.82
N SER A 315 3.94 14.79 19.81
CA SER A 315 3.00 13.88 19.17
C SER A 315 3.20 13.84 17.64
N LEU A 316 3.49 14.97 17.00
CA LEU A 316 3.82 15.00 15.56
C LEU A 316 5.12 14.24 15.27
N VAL A 317 6.18 14.49 16.07
CA VAL A 317 7.45 13.76 15.90
C VAL A 317 7.26 12.26 16.13
N ALA A 318 6.49 11.86 17.13
CA ALA A 318 6.15 10.46 17.37
C ALA A 318 5.40 9.86 16.20
N LEU A 319 4.40 10.56 15.62
CA LEU A 319 3.66 10.13 14.45
C LEU A 319 4.59 9.90 13.24
N LEU A 320 5.50 10.84 12.97
CA LEU A 320 6.49 10.69 11.90
C LEU A 320 7.44 9.52 12.15
N CYS A 321 7.89 9.29 13.39
CA CYS A 321 8.69 8.10 13.73
C CYS A 321 7.91 6.79 13.51
N GLY A 322 6.58 6.81 13.69
CA GLY A 322 5.69 5.69 13.41
C GLY A 322 5.87 5.14 11.99
N TYR A 323 5.97 6.02 11.00
CA TYR A 323 6.18 5.63 9.59
C TYR A 323 7.45 4.79 9.36
N ALA A 324 8.54 5.08 10.08
CA ALA A 324 9.76 4.29 9.97
C ALA A 324 9.57 2.86 10.53
N PHE A 325 8.76 2.71 11.59
CA PHE A 325 8.46 1.39 12.16
C PHE A 325 7.46 0.61 11.30
N GLU A 326 6.49 1.25 10.68
CA GLU A 326 5.50 0.62 9.79
C GLU A 326 6.14 0.03 8.53
N ALA A 327 7.20 0.64 8.04
CA ALA A 327 7.79 0.44 6.72
C ALA A 327 8.03 -1.04 6.33
N ILE A 328 8.49 -1.87 7.26
CA ILE A 328 8.81 -3.28 7.00
C ILE A 328 7.72 -4.26 7.43
N MET A 329 6.64 -3.78 8.05
CA MET A 329 5.67 -4.65 8.71
C MET A 329 4.90 -5.50 7.70
N PHE A 330 4.36 -4.88 6.64
CA PHE A 330 3.61 -5.60 5.60
C PHE A 330 4.40 -6.78 5.00
N PRO A 331 5.57 -6.56 4.37
CA PRO A 331 6.31 -7.65 3.74
C PRO A 331 6.79 -8.69 4.73
N THR A 332 7.07 -8.30 5.98
CA THR A 332 7.51 -9.23 7.02
C THR A 332 6.36 -10.11 7.52
N ILE A 333 5.18 -9.54 7.81
CA ILE A 333 3.99 -10.31 8.20
C ILE A 333 3.62 -11.27 7.06
N PHE A 334 3.60 -10.79 5.81
CA PHE A 334 3.29 -11.58 4.62
C PHE A 334 4.22 -12.80 4.51
N ALA A 335 5.54 -12.58 4.56
CA ALA A 335 6.53 -13.64 4.45
C ALA A 335 6.45 -14.64 5.61
N LEU A 336 6.24 -14.17 6.84
CA LEU A 336 6.11 -15.04 8.02
C LEU A 336 4.81 -15.87 7.97
N SER A 337 3.73 -15.32 7.44
CA SER A 337 2.44 -16.00 7.30
C SER A 337 2.46 -17.12 6.27
N LEU A 338 3.32 -17.03 5.26
CA LEU A 338 3.49 -18.07 4.23
C LEU A 338 4.44 -19.19 4.65
N ARG A 339 5.18 -19.01 5.75
CA ARG A 339 6.21 -19.96 6.16
C ARG A 339 5.58 -21.31 6.58
N GLY A 340 6.10 -22.39 5.98
CA GLY A 340 5.69 -23.76 6.32
C GLY A 340 4.39 -24.23 5.66
N LEU A 341 3.82 -23.46 4.70
CA LEU A 341 2.59 -23.83 4.01
C LEU A 341 2.82 -24.72 2.78
N GLY A 342 4.08 -24.93 2.34
CA GLY A 342 4.38 -25.80 1.21
C GLY A 342 3.52 -25.50 -0.03
N ASN A 343 2.82 -26.50 -0.53
CA ASN A 343 1.97 -26.39 -1.71
C ASN A 343 0.80 -25.41 -1.60
N HIS A 344 0.39 -25.06 -0.38
CA HIS A 344 -0.68 -24.09 -0.14
C HIS A 344 -0.22 -22.64 -0.28
N THR A 345 1.09 -22.37 -0.47
CA THR A 345 1.66 -21.01 -0.53
C THR A 345 0.99 -20.12 -1.56
N LYS A 346 0.71 -20.61 -2.78
CA LYS A 346 0.06 -19.83 -3.85
C LYS A 346 -1.35 -19.38 -3.44
N ARG A 347 -2.15 -20.31 -2.89
CA ARG A 347 -3.52 -20.04 -2.45
C ARG A 347 -3.53 -19.13 -1.21
N ALA A 348 -2.62 -19.36 -0.27
CA ALA A 348 -2.43 -18.53 0.91
C ALA A 348 -2.03 -17.09 0.55
N SER A 349 -1.12 -16.93 -0.40
CA SER A 349 -0.71 -15.62 -0.92
C SER A 349 -1.90 -14.83 -1.48
N SER A 350 -2.81 -15.47 -2.24
CA SER A 350 -4.01 -14.81 -2.77
C SER A 350 -4.93 -14.30 -1.66
N PHE A 351 -5.08 -15.05 -0.55
CA PHE A 351 -5.84 -14.57 0.60
C PHE A 351 -5.16 -13.42 1.33
N LEU A 352 -3.83 -13.46 1.48
CA LEU A 352 -3.08 -12.35 2.07
C LEU A 352 -3.19 -11.07 1.22
N MET A 353 -3.25 -11.19 -0.10
CA MET A 353 -3.45 -10.05 -1.01
C MET A 353 -4.88 -9.45 -0.98
N MET A 354 -5.79 -10.04 -0.19
CA MET A 354 -7.09 -9.42 0.11
C MET A 354 -7.04 -8.52 1.36
N SER A 355 -5.95 -8.55 2.13
CA SER A 355 -5.81 -7.74 3.36
C SER A 355 -5.94 -6.22 3.16
N PRO A 356 -5.62 -5.61 1.98
CA PRO A 356 -5.85 -4.18 1.76
C PRO A 356 -7.30 -3.73 1.96
N VAL A 357 -8.27 -4.64 2.04
CA VAL A 357 -9.64 -4.32 2.48
C VAL A 357 -9.68 -3.70 3.90
N GLY A 358 -8.64 -3.86 4.71
CA GLY A 358 -8.43 -3.10 5.94
C GLY A 358 -8.44 -1.58 5.72
N GLY A 359 -8.00 -1.12 4.54
CA GLY A 359 -8.10 0.27 4.11
C GLY A 359 -9.54 0.77 3.85
N VAL A 360 -10.52 -0.15 3.78
CA VAL A 360 -11.96 0.21 3.83
C VAL A 360 -12.39 0.46 5.26
N VAL A 361 -12.04 -0.47 6.15
CA VAL A 361 -12.54 -0.48 7.53
C VAL A 361 -11.88 0.59 8.39
N GLY A 362 -10.56 0.72 8.26
CA GLY A 362 -9.76 1.60 9.11
C GLY A 362 -10.17 3.08 9.03
N PRO A 363 -10.08 3.72 7.85
CA PRO A 363 -10.46 5.12 7.71
C PRO A 363 -11.93 5.39 8.03
N LEU A 364 -12.85 4.47 7.70
CA LEU A 364 -14.27 4.62 8.08
C LEU A 364 -14.45 4.67 9.60
N LEU A 365 -13.83 3.73 10.33
CA LEU A 365 -13.89 3.72 11.80
C LEU A 365 -13.20 4.94 12.39
N MET A 366 -12.01 5.33 11.89
CA MET A 366 -11.29 6.48 12.37
C MET A 366 -12.04 7.79 12.11
N GLY A 367 -12.65 7.93 10.91
CA GLY A 367 -13.49 9.06 10.56
C GLY A 367 -14.72 9.17 11.46
N LEU A 368 -15.43 8.05 11.73
CA LEU A 368 -16.55 8.03 12.66
C LEU A 368 -16.15 8.48 14.07
N VAL A 369 -15.06 7.93 14.62
CA VAL A 369 -14.58 8.33 15.94
C VAL A 369 -14.23 9.83 15.95
N ALA A 370 -13.56 10.33 14.88
CA ALA A 370 -13.20 11.74 14.77
C ALA A 370 -14.42 12.68 14.69
N ASP A 371 -15.48 12.27 13.98
CA ASP A 371 -16.71 13.07 13.85
C ASP A 371 -17.49 13.17 15.19
N TYR A 372 -17.44 12.11 16.02
CA TYR A 372 -18.14 12.11 17.33
C TYR A 372 -17.28 12.59 18.50
N THR A 373 -15.95 12.70 18.34
CA THR A 373 -15.04 13.07 19.42
C THR A 373 -14.03 14.13 18.95
N THR A 374 -12.76 13.74 18.80
CA THR A 374 -11.67 14.57 18.28
C THR A 374 -10.79 13.74 17.34
N MET A 375 -10.02 14.44 16.48
CA MET A 375 -9.06 13.74 15.61
C MET A 375 -7.98 13.02 16.44
N VAL A 376 -7.58 13.53 17.58
CA VAL A 376 -6.64 12.87 18.50
C VAL A 376 -7.21 11.55 19.01
N MET A 377 -8.45 11.55 19.50
CA MET A 377 -9.11 10.33 20.01
C MET A 377 -9.31 9.28 18.94
N ALA A 378 -9.44 9.68 17.68
CA ALA A 378 -9.58 8.75 16.55
C ALA A 378 -8.35 7.83 16.36
N PHE A 379 -7.16 8.22 16.87
CA PHE A 379 -5.97 7.36 16.86
C PHE A 379 -6.10 6.10 17.72
N ILE A 380 -7.19 5.94 18.48
CA ILE A 380 -7.50 4.66 19.15
C ILE A 380 -7.71 3.53 18.13
N VAL A 381 -8.17 3.85 16.92
CA VAL A 381 -8.39 2.85 15.83
C VAL A 381 -7.06 2.25 15.37
N PRO A 382 -6.07 3.02 14.90
CA PRO A 382 -4.75 2.48 14.55
C PRO A 382 -4.04 1.86 15.76
N LEU A 383 -4.20 2.39 16.98
CA LEU A 383 -3.62 1.80 18.17
C LEU A 383 -4.13 0.36 18.39
N ALA A 384 -5.45 0.15 18.33
CA ALA A 384 -6.05 -1.17 18.50
C ALA A 384 -5.55 -2.14 17.41
N ALA A 385 -5.44 -1.68 16.17
CA ALA A 385 -4.92 -2.42 15.04
C ALA A 385 -3.46 -2.84 15.24
N TYR A 386 -2.58 -1.93 15.66
CA TYR A 386 -1.18 -2.26 15.94
C TYR A 386 -1.00 -3.16 17.16
N CYS A 387 -1.89 -3.13 18.15
CA CYS A 387 -1.90 -4.11 19.23
C CYS A 387 -2.13 -5.54 18.71
N VAL A 388 -3.00 -5.73 17.71
CA VAL A 388 -3.18 -7.06 17.06
C VAL A 388 -1.89 -7.51 16.37
N VAL A 389 -1.23 -6.61 15.63
CA VAL A 389 0.06 -6.89 14.97
C VAL A 389 1.13 -7.23 16.01
N TRP A 390 1.20 -6.50 17.12
CA TRP A 390 2.12 -6.76 18.21
C TRP A 390 1.90 -8.14 18.84
N CYS A 391 0.64 -8.54 19.06
CA CYS A 391 0.31 -9.89 19.55
C CYS A 391 0.78 -10.96 18.58
N TYR A 392 0.59 -10.77 17.27
CA TYR A 392 1.10 -11.69 16.25
C TYR A 392 2.63 -11.78 16.28
N ALA A 393 3.34 -10.65 16.28
CA ALA A 393 4.79 -10.61 16.31
C ALA A 393 5.37 -11.32 17.54
N ARG A 394 4.76 -11.11 18.74
CA ARG A 394 5.10 -11.80 19.97
C ARG A 394 4.91 -13.32 19.87
N LYS A 395 3.77 -13.74 19.27
CA LYS A 395 3.49 -15.16 19.05
C LYS A 395 4.51 -15.80 18.12
N MET A 396 4.83 -15.16 16.98
CA MET A 396 5.81 -15.66 16.02
C MET A 396 7.18 -15.82 16.66
N LEU A 397 7.63 -14.85 17.45
CA LEU A 397 8.90 -14.94 18.16
C LEU A 397 8.90 -16.11 19.19
N SER A 398 7.76 -16.36 19.87
CA SER A 398 7.64 -17.46 20.84
C SER A 398 7.68 -18.84 20.19
N VAL A 399 7.07 -19.00 19.01
CA VAL A 399 7.11 -20.28 18.25
C VAL A 399 8.53 -20.64 17.88
N VAL A 400 9.29 -19.67 17.41
CA VAL A 400 10.67 -19.91 16.98
C VAL A 400 11.58 -20.21 18.17
N ARG A 401 11.37 -19.56 19.35
CA ARG A 401 12.13 -19.88 20.56
C ARG A 401 11.88 -21.30 21.10
N LYS A 402 10.70 -21.85 20.83
CA LYS A 402 10.38 -23.23 21.24
C LYS A 402 10.93 -24.31 20.29
N ALA A 403 11.26 -23.90 19.06
CA ALA A 403 11.82 -24.78 18.02
C ALA A 403 13.36 -24.86 18.06
N GLN A 404 14.00 -24.02 18.85
CA GLN A 404 15.45 -24.03 19.19
C GLN A 404 15.69 -24.73 20.54
#